data_98aacb7a035883683f48c731d48b2fe2
#
_entry.id   98aacb7a035883683f48c731d48b2fe2
#
_cell.length_a   1.000
_cell.length_b   1.000
_cell.length_c   1.000
_cell.angle_alpha   90.00
_cell.angle_beta   90.00
_cell.angle_gamma   90.00
#
_symmetry.space_group_name_H-M   'P 1'
#
loop_
_entity.id
_entity.type
_entity.pdbx_description
1 polymer ?
#
loop_
_entity_poly.entity_id
_entity_poly.type
_entity_poly.pdbx_seq_one_letter_code
_entity_poly.pdbx_strand_id
1 'polypeptide(L)'
;NLTSVIDPDKGTYAYTYDDANRPVKLHYPNGWVEEYTYDAEGNLIKTVDIDPFQLYNKTPSIKFEYTYDAEGNVTHEFQRDSDAVENKKSHTDYTYDALNRLTGSTRKLEIYPYNTLSYTYTYDTLGNLLQEAGPTTKDLDTYQYNDLNQMTAKRVCGYEQTITRIHNYGYTYDKRGNLVKEEEICSPTTTGPETITIATYKYDETNRMVQGTNKAGEASLYTFNGLGVRVGSELILEDNTHGYTDFHC
;
A
#
# COMPACT_ATOMS: atom_id res chain seq x y z
N ASN A 1 1.30 22.49 21.39
CA ASN A 1 0.58 21.42 20.67
C ASN A 1 -0.68 21.96 20.03
N LEU A 2 -1.07 21.39 18.88
CA LEU A 2 -2.31 21.72 18.19
C LEU A 2 -3.51 21.16 18.97
N THR A 3 -4.34 22.05 19.55
CA THR A 3 -5.46 21.62 20.40
C THR A 3 -6.78 21.49 19.65
N SER A 4 -6.90 22.15 18.48
CA SER A 4 -8.09 22.01 17.64
C SER A 4 -7.81 22.37 16.19
N VAL A 5 -8.59 21.77 15.28
CA VAL A 5 -8.67 22.10 13.85
C VAL A 5 -10.13 22.33 13.51
N ILE A 6 -10.44 23.40 12.81
CA ILE A 6 -11.78 23.70 12.30
C ILE A 6 -11.81 23.40 10.81
N ASP A 7 -12.58 22.39 10.42
CA ASP A 7 -12.93 22.12 9.03
C ASP A 7 -14.21 22.91 8.72
N PRO A 8 -14.22 23.81 7.73
CA PRO A 8 -15.39 24.64 7.40
C PRO A 8 -16.65 23.85 7.10
N ASP A 9 -16.51 22.66 6.51
CA ASP A 9 -17.62 21.83 6.06
C ASP A 9 -18.00 20.74 7.06
N LYS A 10 -17.07 20.30 7.92
CA LYS A 10 -17.23 19.13 8.80
C LYS A 10 -17.28 19.47 10.28
N GLY A 11 -16.77 20.65 10.69
CA GLY A 11 -16.80 21.10 12.09
C GLY A 11 -15.44 21.02 12.80
N THR A 12 -15.46 20.97 14.14
CA THR A 12 -14.24 21.07 14.96
C THR A 12 -13.75 19.68 15.41
N TYR A 13 -12.47 19.45 15.18
CA TYR A 13 -11.68 18.34 15.76
C TYR A 13 -10.89 18.87 16.95
N ALA A 14 -10.91 18.19 18.09
CA ALA A 14 -10.18 18.62 19.29
C ALA A 14 -9.24 17.52 19.78
N TYR A 15 -8.02 17.90 20.18
CA TYR A 15 -6.96 17.00 20.62
C TYR A 15 -6.64 17.19 22.09
N THR A 16 -6.39 16.14 22.84
CA THR A 16 -5.78 16.17 24.16
C THR A 16 -4.46 15.40 24.14
N TYR A 17 -3.53 15.80 25.01
CA TYR A 17 -2.16 15.29 25.03
C TYR A 17 -1.79 14.87 26.45
N ASP A 18 -0.84 13.94 26.56
CA ASP A 18 -0.18 13.60 27.82
C ASP A 18 0.98 14.57 28.13
N ASP A 19 1.63 14.34 29.27
CA ASP A 19 2.78 15.16 29.70
C ASP A 19 4.02 15.02 28.79
N ALA A 20 4.08 13.95 27.99
CA ALA A 20 5.11 13.76 26.96
C ALA A 20 4.74 14.38 25.60
N ASN A 21 3.66 15.17 25.53
CA ASN A 21 3.14 15.80 24.31
C ASN A 21 2.67 14.79 23.23
N ARG A 22 2.28 13.58 23.61
CA ARG A 22 1.68 12.60 22.70
C ARG A 22 0.16 12.76 22.72
N PRO A 23 -0.54 12.70 21.56
CA PRO A 23 -2.00 12.76 21.55
C PRO A 23 -2.59 11.55 22.29
N VAL A 24 -3.50 11.78 23.23
CA VAL A 24 -4.20 10.70 23.96
C VAL A 24 -5.68 10.62 23.62
N LYS A 25 -6.25 11.71 23.07
CA LYS A 25 -7.62 11.70 22.54
C LYS A 25 -7.77 12.62 21.35
N LEU A 26 -8.59 12.17 20.40
CA LEU A 26 -9.12 12.98 19.30
C LEU A 26 -10.65 12.94 19.36
N HIS A 27 -11.25 14.11 19.50
CA HIS A 27 -12.70 14.31 19.43
C HIS A 27 -13.10 14.72 18.01
N TYR A 28 -14.02 13.99 17.42
CA TYR A 28 -14.56 14.25 16.09
C TYR A 28 -15.81 15.12 16.16
N PRO A 29 -16.14 15.92 15.11
CA PRO A 29 -17.34 16.77 15.11
C PRO A 29 -18.65 16.03 15.26
N ASN A 30 -18.71 14.76 14.87
CA ASN A 30 -19.87 13.88 15.01
C ASN A 30 -19.99 13.28 16.41
N GLY A 31 -19.12 13.66 17.35
CA GLY A 31 -19.11 13.19 18.73
C GLY A 31 -18.31 11.92 18.99
N TRP A 32 -17.77 11.26 17.97
CA TRP A 32 -16.85 10.14 18.14
C TRP A 32 -15.59 10.58 18.87
N VAL A 33 -14.99 9.65 19.63
CA VAL A 33 -13.73 9.88 20.33
C VAL A 33 -12.78 8.73 20.01
N GLU A 34 -11.58 9.05 19.53
CA GLU A 34 -10.49 8.11 19.42
C GLU A 34 -9.52 8.29 20.59
N GLU A 35 -9.20 7.20 21.31
CA GLU A 35 -8.27 7.20 22.44
C GLU A 35 -7.02 6.40 22.11
N TYR A 36 -5.87 6.93 22.53
CA TYR A 36 -4.53 6.36 22.29
C TYR A 36 -3.86 6.05 23.63
N THR A 37 -3.20 4.89 23.71
CA THR A 37 -2.41 4.49 24.86
C THR A 37 -0.99 4.15 24.40
N TYR A 38 -0.01 4.56 25.18
CA TYR A 38 1.43 4.36 24.89
C TYR A 38 2.10 3.58 26.01
N ASP A 39 3.15 2.84 25.67
CA ASP A 39 4.06 2.24 26.65
C ASP A 39 5.07 3.29 27.21
N ALA A 40 5.97 2.82 28.05
CA ALA A 40 7.00 3.67 28.68
C ALA A 40 8.04 4.17 27.66
N GLU A 41 8.29 3.41 26.61
CA GLU A 41 9.20 3.70 25.50
C GLU A 41 8.60 4.69 24.50
N GLY A 42 7.27 4.90 24.56
CA GLY A 42 6.53 5.81 23.68
C GLY A 42 5.88 5.15 22.48
N ASN A 43 5.89 3.83 22.39
CA ASN A 43 5.20 3.12 21.33
C ASN A 43 3.68 3.13 21.56
N LEU A 44 2.90 3.27 20.50
CA LEU A 44 1.44 3.20 20.56
C LEU A 44 1.03 1.73 20.77
N ILE A 45 0.52 1.39 21.97
CA ILE A 45 0.12 0.01 22.31
C ILE A 45 -1.39 -0.23 22.15
N LYS A 46 -2.21 0.83 22.02
CA LYS A 46 -3.65 0.67 21.90
C LYS A 46 -4.33 1.87 21.30
N THR A 47 -5.30 1.62 20.42
CA THR A 47 -6.29 2.60 19.95
C THR A 47 -7.70 2.09 20.18
N VAL A 48 -8.61 3.01 20.52
CA VAL A 48 -10.02 2.69 20.78
C VAL A 48 -10.89 3.79 20.20
N ASP A 49 -11.82 3.42 19.31
CA ASP A 49 -12.86 4.32 18.84
C ASP A 49 -14.12 4.15 19.68
N ILE A 50 -14.60 5.24 20.24
CA ILE A 50 -15.79 5.30 21.07
C ILE A 50 -16.89 6.02 20.30
N ASP A 51 -17.96 5.30 19.98
CA ASP A 51 -19.19 5.86 19.46
C ASP A 51 -20.05 6.39 20.61
N PRO A 52 -20.32 7.72 20.71
CA PRO A 52 -21.13 8.29 21.78
C PRO A 52 -22.60 7.86 21.72
N PHE A 53 -23.07 7.35 20.56
CA PHE A 53 -24.46 6.98 20.33
C PHE A 53 -24.76 5.51 20.63
N GLN A 54 -23.74 4.72 21.06
CA GLN A 54 -23.99 3.33 21.51
C GLN A 54 -24.80 3.32 22.84
N LEU A 55 -26.10 3.44 22.69
CA LEU A 55 -27.04 3.51 23.80
C LEU A 55 -27.15 2.21 24.63
N TYR A 56 -26.66 1.07 24.11
CA TYR A 56 -26.93 -0.25 24.72
C TYR A 56 -25.69 -1.10 25.02
N ASN A 57 -24.54 -0.85 24.39
CA ASN A 57 -23.28 -1.55 24.68
C ASN A 57 -22.12 -0.56 24.67
N LYS A 58 -21.55 -0.29 25.83
CA LYS A 58 -20.33 0.54 26.00
C LYS A 58 -19.05 -0.16 25.46
N THR A 59 -19.18 -0.97 24.43
CA THR A 59 -18.04 -1.62 23.79
C THR A 59 -17.49 -0.69 22.70
N PRO A 60 -16.17 -0.47 22.65
CA PRO A 60 -15.56 0.34 21.59
C PRO A 60 -15.88 -0.23 20.22
N SER A 61 -16.13 0.64 19.25
CA SER A 61 -16.51 0.26 17.88
C SER A 61 -15.37 -0.43 17.15
N ILE A 62 -14.14 0.07 17.29
CA ILE A 62 -12.92 -0.53 16.77
C ILE A 62 -11.88 -0.49 17.88
N LYS A 63 -11.06 -1.53 17.94
CA LYS A 63 -9.96 -1.61 18.90
C LYS A 63 -8.75 -2.24 18.21
N PHE A 64 -7.61 -1.58 18.34
CA PHE A 64 -6.32 -2.14 18.00
C PHE A 64 -5.46 -2.24 19.27
N GLU A 65 -4.73 -3.35 19.43
CA GLU A 65 -3.68 -3.50 20.42
C GLU A 65 -2.42 -4.03 19.75
N TYR A 66 -1.26 -3.50 20.13
CA TYR A 66 0.03 -3.82 19.55
C TYR A 66 1.01 -4.27 20.63
N THR A 67 1.90 -5.19 20.27
CA THR A 67 3.12 -5.49 21.02
C THR A 67 4.32 -5.32 20.12
N TYR A 68 5.46 -4.99 20.73
CA TYR A 68 6.71 -4.67 20.04
C TYR A 68 7.85 -5.55 20.55
N ASP A 69 8.87 -5.74 19.71
CA ASP A 69 10.18 -6.23 20.13
C ASP A 69 11.04 -5.08 20.70
N ALA A 70 12.27 -5.41 21.09
CA ALA A 70 13.21 -4.43 21.65
C ALA A 70 13.70 -3.41 20.62
N GLU A 71 13.61 -3.72 19.35
CA GLU A 71 13.97 -2.89 18.20
C GLU A 71 12.83 -1.95 17.76
N GLY A 72 11.62 -2.11 18.34
CA GLY A 72 10.44 -1.31 18.05
C GLY A 72 9.59 -1.83 16.88
N ASN A 73 9.83 -3.05 16.41
CA ASN A 73 8.98 -3.66 15.40
C ASN A 73 7.71 -4.22 16.03
N VAL A 74 6.56 -4.08 15.36
CA VAL A 74 5.30 -4.68 15.80
C VAL A 74 5.38 -6.21 15.69
N THR A 75 5.32 -6.93 16.79
CA THR A 75 5.34 -8.41 16.81
C THR A 75 3.96 -9.02 16.83
N HIS A 76 2.97 -8.29 17.35
CA HIS A 76 1.58 -8.73 17.38
C HIS A 76 0.64 -7.56 17.25
N GLU A 77 -0.44 -7.77 16.49
CA GLU A 77 -1.59 -6.87 16.35
C GLU A 77 -2.86 -7.64 16.69
N PHE A 78 -3.66 -7.10 17.61
CA PHE A 78 -5.04 -7.49 17.81
C PHE A 78 -5.95 -6.43 17.23
N GLN A 79 -6.93 -6.83 16.45
CA GLN A 79 -7.98 -5.97 15.91
C GLN A 79 -9.35 -6.52 16.32
N ARG A 80 -10.20 -5.65 16.82
CA ARG A 80 -11.61 -5.94 17.09
C ARG A 80 -12.47 -4.91 16.37
N ASP A 81 -13.33 -5.39 15.49
CA ASP A 81 -14.39 -4.60 14.87
C ASP A 81 -15.70 -4.93 15.63
N SER A 82 -16.33 -3.91 16.21
CA SER A 82 -17.57 -4.03 16.96
C SER A 82 -18.80 -3.68 16.15
N ASP A 83 -18.74 -3.80 14.84
CA ASP A 83 -19.96 -3.74 14.04
C ASP A 83 -20.99 -4.71 14.67
N ALA A 84 -22.22 -4.22 14.84
CA ALA A 84 -23.23 -4.79 15.72
C ALA A 84 -23.71 -6.21 15.35
N VAL A 85 -23.28 -6.74 14.23
CA VAL A 85 -23.72 -8.04 13.71
C VAL A 85 -22.72 -9.16 13.93
N GLU A 86 -21.41 -8.91 13.88
CA GLU A 86 -20.42 -10.00 13.85
C GLU A 86 -19.20 -9.89 14.77
N ASN A 87 -19.01 -8.86 15.57
CA ASN A 87 -17.90 -8.72 16.55
C ASN A 87 -16.58 -9.36 16.06
N LYS A 88 -16.15 -8.95 14.87
CA LYS A 88 -15.00 -9.55 14.17
C LYS A 88 -13.71 -9.27 14.93
N LYS A 89 -12.98 -10.32 15.25
CA LYS A 89 -11.66 -10.22 15.86
C LYS A 89 -10.62 -10.91 15.00
N SER A 90 -9.46 -10.30 14.92
CA SER A 90 -8.31 -10.90 14.28
C SER A 90 -7.04 -10.65 15.08
N HIS A 91 -6.13 -11.61 15.02
CA HIS A 91 -4.78 -11.54 15.55
C HIS A 91 -3.81 -11.68 14.39
N THR A 92 -2.82 -10.82 14.33
CA THR A 92 -1.74 -10.93 13.35
C THR A 92 -0.40 -10.96 14.08
N ASP A 93 0.34 -12.03 13.90
CA ASP A 93 1.70 -12.20 14.39
C ASP A 93 2.69 -11.85 13.26
N TYR A 94 3.74 -11.10 13.57
CA TYR A 94 4.77 -10.67 12.63
C TYR A 94 6.16 -11.19 13.06
N THR A 95 6.99 -11.52 12.08
CA THR A 95 8.37 -11.93 12.29
C THR A 95 9.33 -11.11 11.43
N TYR A 96 10.52 -10.85 11.94
CA TYR A 96 11.52 -10.00 11.31
C TYR A 96 12.89 -10.70 11.26
N ASP A 97 13.74 -10.28 10.35
CA ASP A 97 15.15 -10.68 10.33
C ASP A 97 16.02 -9.71 11.16
N ALA A 98 17.32 -10.00 11.23
CA ALA A 98 18.27 -9.19 11.98
C ALA A 98 18.47 -7.76 11.43
N LEU A 99 17.94 -7.44 10.27
CA LEU A 99 17.93 -6.10 9.66
C LEU A 99 16.57 -5.41 9.81
N ASN A 100 15.69 -5.92 10.67
CA ASN A 100 14.32 -5.42 10.91
C ASN A 100 13.42 -5.45 9.66
N ARG A 101 13.67 -6.38 8.71
CA ARG A 101 12.81 -6.58 7.56
C ARG A 101 11.77 -7.65 7.88
N LEU A 102 10.51 -7.42 7.48
CA LEU A 102 9.41 -8.35 7.70
C LEU A 102 9.67 -9.66 6.95
N THR A 103 9.77 -10.79 7.67
CA THR A 103 9.96 -12.13 7.10
C THR A 103 8.71 -12.98 7.10
N GLY A 104 7.72 -12.62 7.90
CA GLY A 104 6.45 -13.32 7.92
C GLY A 104 5.34 -12.58 8.63
N SER A 105 4.11 -12.90 8.24
CA SER A 105 2.92 -12.50 8.97
C SER A 105 1.91 -13.64 9.00
N THR A 106 1.23 -13.82 10.13
CA THR A 106 0.19 -14.85 10.30
C THR A 106 -1.04 -14.22 10.93
N ARG A 107 -2.09 -14.07 10.12
CA ARG A 107 -3.38 -13.54 10.56
C ARG A 107 -4.35 -14.66 10.86
N LYS A 108 -4.95 -14.64 12.05
CA LYS A 108 -5.98 -15.56 12.51
C LYS A 108 -7.28 -14.80 12.72
N LEU A 109 -8.36 -15.23 12.10
CA LEU A 109 -9.70 -14.68 12.30
C LEU A 109 -10.43 -15.51 13.36
N GLU A 110 -11.05 -14.85 14.35
CA GLU A 110 -11.86 -15.52 15.41
C GLU A 110 -13.31 -15.78 14.97
N ILE A 111 -13.66 -15.62 13.71
CA ILE A 111 -15.01 -15.86 13.18
C ILE A 111 -14.98 -17.06 12.24
N TYR A 112 -16.02 -17.89 12.36
CA TYR A 112 -16.24 -19.02 11.44
C TYR A 112 -16.49 -18.53 9.99
N PRO A 113 -15.84 -19.13 8.97
CA PRO A 113 -14.83 -20.18 9.12
C PRO A 113 -13.48 -19.58 9.64
N TYR A 114 -12.95 -20.19 10.71
CA TYR A 114 -11.66 -19.77 11.28
C TYR A 114 -10.57 -19.90 10.22
N ASN A 115 -10.15 -18.79 9.67
CA ASN A 115 -9.12 -18.77 8.65
C ASN A 115 -7.80 -18.26 9.23
N THR A 116 -6.76 -19.03 8.97
CA THR A 116 -5.38 -18.58 9.18
C THR A 116 -4.78 -18.26 7.82
N LEU A 117 -4.30 -17.04 7.67
CA LEU A 117 -3.61 -16.56 6.48
C LEU A 117 -2.17 -16.28 6.86
N SER A 118 -1.23 -17.02 6.26
CA SER A 118 0.20 -16.85 6.52
C SER A 118 0.90 -16.39 5.24
N TYR A 119 1.78 -15.40 5.41
CA TYR A 119 2.62 -14.87 4.35
C TYR A 119 4.08 -14.96 4.78
N THR A 120 4.98 -15.22 3.85
CA THR A 120 6.42 -15.18 4.09
C THR A 120 7.11 -14.35 3.03
N TYR A 121 8.19 -13.65 3.45
CA TYR A 121 8.92 -12.73 2.60
C TYR A 121 10.42 -13.08 2.64
N THR A 122 11.06 -13.05 1.48
CA THR A 122 12.51 -13.25 1.38
C THR A 122 13.16 -12.10 0.62
N TYR A 123 14.39 -11.79 0.99
CA TYR A 123 15.12 -10.64 0.46
C TYR A 123 16.51 -11.05 0.00
N ASP A 124 17.05 -10.27 -0.92
CA ASP A 124 18.48 -10.33 -1.24
C ASP A 124 19.33 -9.60 -0.19
N THR A 125 20.64 -9.63 -0.37
CA THR A 125 21.60 -8.95 0.51
C THR A 125 21.52 -7.42 0.47
N LEU A 126 20.94 -6.85 -0.58
CA LEU A 126 20.75 -5.42 -0.77
C LEU A 126 19.41 -4.93 -0.22
N GLY A 127 18.53 -5.85 0.23
CA GLY A 127 17.22 -5.53 0.79
C GLY A 127 16.07 -5.57 -0.21
N ASN A 128 16.30 -6.01 -1.43
CA ASN A 128 15.23 -6.18 -2.41
C ASN A 128 14.37 -7.40 -2.08
N LEU A 129 13.05 -7.27 -2.18
CA LEU A 129 12.12 -8.38 -2.01
C LEU A 129 12.27 -9.38 -3.16
N LEU A 130 12.66 -10.62 -2.87
CA LEU A 130 12.79 -11.68 -3.87
C LEU A 130 11.52 -12.51 -4.02
N GLN A 131 10.84 -12.78 -2.90
CA GLN A 131 9.63 -13.60 -2.88
C GLN A 131 8.65 -13.12 -1.83
N GLU A 132 7.38 -13.23 -2.16
CA GLU A 132 6.25 -13.19 -1.25
C GLU A 132 5.44 -14.47 -1.47
N ALA A 133 5.33 -15.31 -0.44
CA ALA A 133 4.50 -16.51 -0.47
C ALA A 133 3.26 -16.29 0.39
N GLY A 134 2.09 -16.50 -0.20
CA GLY A 134 0.79 -16.39 0.45
C GLY A 134 0.33 -17.67 1.14
N PRO A 135 -0.92 -17.71 1.60
CA PRO A 135 -1.45 -18.81 2.43
C PRO A 135 -1.61 -20.13 1.69
N THR A 136 -1.52 -20.14 0.38
CA THR A 136 -1.57 -21.38 -0.41
C THR A 136 -0.27 -21.59 -1.20
N THR A 137 0.06 -22.81 -1.53
CA THR A 137 1.26 -23.13 -2.34
C THR A 137 1.23 -22.54 -3.75
N LYS A 138 0.12 -21.96 -4.15
CA LYS A 138 -0.06 -21.29 -5.46
C LYS A 138 0.17 -19.79 -5.39
N ASP A 139 0.15 -19.22 -4.19
CA ASP A 139 0.30 -17.79 -3.95
C ASP A 139 1.79 -17.47 -3.75
N LEU A 140 2.55 -17.52 -4.83
CA LEU A 140 3.98 -17.22 -4.81
C LEU A 140 4.31 -16.16 -5.85
N ASP A 141 4.56 -14.94 -5.37
CA ASP A 141 5.10 -13.86 -6.17
C ASP A 141 6.62 -13.87 -6.10
N THR A 142 7.27 -13.61 -7.23
CA THR A 142 8.73 -13.54 -7.32
C THR A 142 9.18 -12.30 -8.06
N TYR A 143 10.33 -11.76 -7.67
CA TYR A 143 10.88 -10.52 -8.19
C TYR A 143 12.35 -10.71 -8.57
N GLN A 144 12.79 -10.08 -9.64
CA GLN A 144 14.18 -10.11 -10.10
C GLN A 144 14.69 -8.69 -10.30
N TYR A 145 15.96 -8.50 -10.00
CA TYR A 145 16.62 -7.21 -10.08
C TYR A 145 17.94 -7.32 -10.85
N ASN A 146 18.36 -6.22 -11.46
CA ASN A 146 19.69 -6.10 -12.05
C ASN A 146 20.72 -5.58 -11.04
N ASP A 147 21.98 -5.47 -11.46
CA ASP A 147 23.08 -4.99 -10.61
C ASP A 147 22.94 -3.50 -10.19
N LEU A 148 21.99 -2.77 -10.76
CA LEU A 148 21.65 -1.39 -10.40
C LEU A 148 20.43 -1.31 -9.46
N ASN A 149 20.01 -2.44 -8.88
CA ASN A 149 18.84 -2.54 -8.01
C ASN A 149 17.49 -2.18 -8.69
N GLN A 150 17.42 -2.30 -9.99
CA GLN A 150 16.19 -2.06 -10.73
C GLN A 150 15.47 -3.37 -10.96
N MET A 151 14.17 -3.42 -10.69
CA MET A 151 13.34 -4.61 -10.94
C MET A 151 13.27 -4.89 -12.43
N THR A 152 13.73 -6.06 -12.85
CA THR A 152 13.73 -6.48 -14.27
C THR A 152 12.59 -7.43 -14.59
N ALA A 153 12.12 -8.17 -13.61
CA ALA A 153 10.96 -9.05 -13.78
C ALA A 153 10.16 -9.21 -12.50
N LYS A 154 8.87 -9.46 -12.68
CA LYS A 154 7.94 -9.79 -11.60
C LYS A 154 7.02 -10.91 -12.08
N ARG A 155 6.85 -11.95 -11.27
CA ARG A 155 5.85 -12.98 -11.45
C ARG A 155 4.82 -12.86 -10.34
N VAL A 156 3.55 -12.75 -10.68
CA VAL A 156 2.44 -12.61 -9.73
C VAL A 156 1.45 -13.74 -9.94
N CYS A 157 1.00 -14.32 -8.84
CA CYS A 157 -0.08 -15.29 -8.83
C CYS A 157 -1.38 -14.59 -8.43
N GLY A 158 -2.31 -14.44 -9.37
CA GLY A 158 -3.63 -13.86 -9.13
C GLY A 158 -4.73 -14.93 -9.06
N TYR A 159 -5.71 -14.71 -8.20
CA TYR A 159 -6.96 -15.47 -8.18
C TYR A 159 -8.04 -14.71 -8.94
N GLU A 160 -8.47 -15.22 -10.09
CA GLU A 160 -9.65 -14.73 -10.78
C GLU A 160 -10.75 -15.78 -10.73
N GLN A 161 -11.80 -15.52 -9.93
CA GLN A 161 -12.99 -16.35 -9.74
C GLN A 161 -12.72 -17.78 -9.20
N THR A 162 -12.14 -18.66 -9.96
CA THR A 162 -11.79 -20.06 -9.57
C THR A 162 -10.50 -20.53 -10.21
N ILE A 163 -9.85 -19.68 -11.01
CA ILE A 163 -8.67 -20.02 -11.80
C ILE A 163 -7.47 -19.23 -11.28
N THR A 164 -6.41 -19.94 -10.91
CA THR A 164 -5.12 -19.30 -10.63
C THR A 164 -4.51 -18.86 -11.95
N ARG A 165 -4.31 -17.57 -12.13
CA ARG A 165 -3.58 -17.01 -13.27
C ARG A 165 -2.20 -16.55 -12.81
N ILE A 166 -1.21 -16.87 -13.61
CA ILE A 166 0.15 -16.42 -13.43
C ILE A 166 0.40 -15.31 -14.44
N HIS A 167 0.75 -14.13 -13.94
CA HIS A 167 1.16 -12.99 -14.74
C HIS A 167 2.65 -12.80 -14.58
N ASN A 168 3.37 -12.75 -15.69
CA ASN A 168 4.79 -12.45 -15.71
C ASN A 168 4.98 -11.08 -16.36
N TYR A 169 5.70 -10.21 -15.70
CA TYR A 169 5.99 -8.86 -16.18
C TYR A 169 7.48 -8.69 -16.40
N GLY A 170 7.84 -7.94 -17.44
CA GLY A 170 9.21 -7.52 -17.73
C GLY A 170 9.33 -6.00 -17.73
N TYR A 171 10.44 -5.49 -17.24
CA TYR A 171 10.73 -4.06 -17.13
C TYR A 171 12.05 -3.75 -17.82
N THR A 172 12.06 -2.73 -18.68
CA THR A 172 13.25 -2.30 -19.42
C THR A 172 13.61 -0.88 -19.03
N TYR A 173 14.90 -0.63 -18.86
CA TYR A 173 15.43 0.66 -18.46
C TYR A 173 16.39 1.23 -19.52
N ASP A 174 16.45 2.55 -19.62
CA ASP A 174 17.46 3.23 -20.41
C ASP A 174 18.83 3.26 -19.67
N LYS A 175 19.85 3.79 -20.34
CA LYS A 175 21.21 3.90 -19.78
C LYS A 175 21.31 4.85 -18.57
N ARG A 176 20.29 5.69 -18.35
CA ARG A 176 20.20 6.63 -17.22
C ARG A 176 19.41 6.06 -16.04
N GLY A 177 18.87 4.84 -16.20
CA GLY A 177 18.09 4.16 -15.18
C GLY A 177 16.59 4.46 -15.21
N ASN A 178 16.08 5.16 -16.22
CA ASN A 178 14.65 5.43 -16.34
C ASN A 178 13.93 4.19 -16.90
N LEU A 179 12.78 3.85 -16.33
CA LEU A 179 11.91 2.79 -16.85
C LEU A 179 11.32 3.24 -18.18
N VAL A 180 11.63 2.54 -19.26
CA VAL A 180 11.16 2.91 -20.62
C VAL A 180 10.07 1.98 -21.15
N LYS A 181 9.93 0.76 -20.59
CA LYS A 181 8.95 -0.22 -21.06
C LYS A 181 8.52 -1.17 -19.95
N GLU A 182 7.24 -1.46 -19.94
CA GLU A 182 6.62 -2.55 -19.18
C GLU A 182 5.93 -3.51 -20.14
N GLU A 183 6.13 -4.80 -19.92
CA GLU A 183 5.57 -5.87 -20.74
C GLU A 183 4.94 -6.94 -19.88
N GLU A 184 3.83 -7.51 -20.33
CA GLU A 184 3.29 -8.76 -19.81
C GLU A 184 3.69 -9.91 -20.73
N ILE A 185 4.26 -10.97 -20.14
CA ILE A 185 4.67 -12.18 -20.85
C ILE A 185 3.60 -13.23 -20.55
N CYS A 186 2.68 -13.42 -21.48
CA CYS A 186 1.60 -14.39 -21.35
C CYS A 186 2.15 -15.81 -21.46
N SER A 187 1.66 -16.73 -20.61
CA SER A 187 2.01 -18.16 -20.71
C SER A 187 1.62 -18.71 -22.08
N PRO A 188 2.43 -19.62 -22.65
CA PRO A 188 2.30 -20.00 -24.05
C PRO A 188 0.92 -20.60 -24.35
N THR A 189 0.27 -20.00 -25.32
CA THR A 189 -0.73 -20.69 -26.14
C THR A 189 0.00 -21.67 -27.09
N THR A 190 -0.70 -22.41 -27.91
CA THR A 190 -0.14 -23.36 -28.89
C THR A 190 0.91 -22.75 -29.84
N THR A 191 1.10 -21.43 -29.83
CA THR A 191 2.01 -20.65 -30.73
C THR A 191 3.27 -20.14 -30.04
N GLY A 192 3.45 -20.35 -28.74
CA GLY A 192 4.62 -19.84 -27.97
C GLY A 192 4.26 -18.70 -27.01
N PRO A 193 5.24 -18.19 -26.24
CA PRO A 193 5.00 -17.05 -25.34
C PRO A 193 4.69 -15.79 -26.15
N GLU A 194 3.58 -15.13 -25.83
CA GLU A 194 3.20 -13.85 -26.37
C GLU A 194 3.60 -12.76 -25.38
N THR A 195 4.26 -11.70 -25.88
CA THR A 195 4.63 -10.54 -25.09
C THR A 195 3.74 -9.36 -25.47
N ILE A 196 3.04 -8.81 -24.49
CA ILE A 196 2.14 -7.67 -24.65
C ILE A 196 2.80 -6.46 -23.99
N THR A 197 3.05 -5.40 -24.74
CA THR A 197 3.50 -4.13 -24.18
C THR A 197 2.35 -3.52 -23.38
N ILE A 198 2.55 -3.29 -22.08
CA ILE A 198 1.57 -2.67 -21.18
C ILE A 198 1.70 -1.15 -21.25
N ALA A 199 2.94 -0.66 -21.17
CA ALA A 199 3.23 0.76 -21.20
C ALA A 199 4.63 1.03 -21.75
N THR A 200 4.82 2.23 -22.33
CA THR A 200 6.12 2.78 -22.69
C THR A 200 6.25 4.20 -22.19
N TYR A 201 7.49 4.61 -21.87
CA TYR A 201 7.77 5.91 -21.29
C TYR A 201 8.91 6.60 -22.04
N LYS A 202 8.80 7.93 -22.15
CA LYS A 202 9.89 8.78 -22.71
C LYS A 202 10.27 9.83 -21.69
N TYR A 203 11.56 10.15 -21.68
CA TYR A 203 12.15 11.11 -20.77
C TYR A 203 12.94 12.16 -21.56
N ASP A 204 13.01 13.36 -21.01
CA ASP A 204 13.87 14.43 -21.53
C ASP A 204 15.33 14.24 -21.06
N GLU A 205 16.19 15.18 -21.47
CA GLU A 205 17.61 15.15 -21.11
C GLU A 205 17.89 15.31 -19.62
N THR A 206 16.90 15.79 -18.85
CA THR A 206 16.97 15.97 -17.39
C THR A 206 16.28 14.87 -16.61
N ASN A 207 15.96 13.72 -17.24
CA ASN A 207 15.28 12.55 -16.66
C ASN A 207 13.84 12.83 -16.18
N ARG A 208 13.16 13.83 -16.74
CA ARG A 208 11.74 14.05 -16.48
C ARG A 208 10.91 13.29 -17.51
N MET A 209 9.90 12.56 -17.06
CA MET A 209 9.00 11.84 -17.95
C MET A 209 8.17 12.84 -18.77
N VAL A 210 8.32 12.82 -20.08
CA VAL A 210 7.61 13.70 -21.03
C VAL A 210 6.46 13.00 -21.74
N GLN A 211 6.46 11.67 -21.75
CA GLN A 211 5.37 10.87 -22.33
C GLN A 211 5.24 9.53 -21.63
N GLY A 212 3.99 9.12 -21.37
CA GLY A 212 3.63 7.75 -21.04
C GLY A 212 2.56 7.27 -22.02
N THR A 213 2.72 6.06 -22.58
CA THR A 213 1.74 5.47 -23.49
C THR A 213 1.29 4.13 -22.94
N ASN A 214 -0.01 3.90 -22.83
CA ASN A 214 -0.58 2.67 -22.31
C ASN A 214 -0.77 1.59 -23.42
N LYS A 215 -1.28 0.42 -23.01
CA LYS A 215 -1.53 -0.74 -23.90
C LYS A 215 -2.50 -0.43 -25.04
N ALA A 216 -3.46 0.48 -24.84
CA ALA A 216 -4.42 0.89 -25.86
C ALA A 216 -3.83 1.89 -26.87
N GLY A 217 -2.61 2.37 -26.65
CA GLY A 217 -2.00 3.41 -27.47
C GLY A 217 -2.32 4.83 -27.02
N GLU A 218 -3.10 5.00 -25.96
CA GLU A 218 -3.38 6.29 -25.38
C GLU A 218 -2.12 6.87 -24.73
N ALA A 219 -1.85 8.14 -24.99
CA ALA A 219 -0.62 8.77 -24.52
C ALA A 219 -0.93 9.99 -23.62
N SER A 220 -0.21 10.08 -22.51
CA SER A 220 -0.13 11.28 -21.70
C SER A 220 1.17 12.01 -22.01
N LEU A 221 1.09 13.27 -22.42
CA LEU A 221 2.23 14.15 -22.64
C LEU A 221 2.36 15.14 -21.49
N TYR A 222 3.58 15.43 -21.07
CA TYR A 222 3.84 16.34 -19.96
C TYR A 222 4.77 17.48 -20.40
N THR A 223 4.40 18.71 -20.04
CA THR A 223 5.19 19.91 -20.30
C THR A 223 5.74 20.47 -19.00
N PHE A 224 7.02 20.87 -19.03
CA PHE A 224 7.71 21.44 -17.89
C PHE A 224 8.23 22.85 -18.22
N ASN A 225 8.22 23.75 -17.22
CA ASN A 225 8.87 25.05 -17.34
C ASN A 225 10.40 24.95 -17.13
N GLY A 226 11.09 26.06 -17.30
CA GLY A 226 12.55 26.12 -17.12
C GLY A 226 13.04 25.81 -15.70
N LEU A 227 12.16 25.82 -14.69
CA LEU A 227 12.44 25.44 -13.31
C LEU A 227 12.16 23.95 -13.02
N GLY A 228 11.72 23.20 -14.01
CA GLY A 228 11.40 21.77 -13.87
C GLY A 228 10.03 21.49 -13.24
N VAL A 229 9.18 22.50 -13.09
CA VAL A 229 7.80 22.32 -12.62
C VAL A 229 6.93 21.91 -13.81
N ARG A 230 6.09 20.89 -13.60
CA ARG A 230 5.10 20.47 -14.61
C ARG A 230 4.02 21.55 -14.75
N VAL A 231 3.88 22.13 -15.92
CA VAL A 231 2.96 23.23 -16.21
C VAL A 231 1.81 22.83 -17.11
N GLY A 232 1.83 21.63 -17.69
CA GLY A 232 0.74 21.12 -18.50
C GLY A 232 0.76 19.61 -18.65
N SER A 233 -0.40 19.05 -18.98
CA SER A 233 -0.55 17.68 -19.45
C SER A 233 -1.60 17.62 -20.56
N GLU A 234 -1.34 16.76 -21.53
CA GLU A 234 -2.23 16.48 -22.65
C GLU A 234 -2.48 14.98 -22.69
N LEU A 235 -3.72 14.57 -22.85
CA LEU A 235 -4.13 13.19 -23.08
C LEU A 235 -4.50 13.03 -24.54
N ILE A 236 -3.86 12.08 -25.22
CA ILE A 236 -4.18 11.68 -26.58
C ILE A 236 -4.85 10.31 -26.48
N LEU A 237 -6.10 10.20 -26.91
CA LEU A 237 -6.85 8.96 -26.91
C LEU A 237 -6.57 8.15 -28.19
N GLU A 238 -7.00 6.89 -28.21
CA GLU A 238 -6.81 5.96 -29.33
C GLU A 238 -7.36 6.50 -30.68
N ASP A 239 -8.45 7.29 -30.62
CA ASP A 239 -9.07 7.94 -31.77
C ASP A 239 -8.38 9.28 -32.17
N ASN A 240 -7.24 9.61 -31.59
CA ASN A 240 -6.53 10.88 -31.73
C ASN A 240 -7.30 12.11 -31.23
N THR A 241 -8.31 11.94 -30.41
CA THR A 241 -8.92 13.07 -29.68
C THR A 241 -7.99 13.51 -28.54
N HIS A 242 -8.03 14.81 -28.22
CA HIS A 242 -7.12 15.43 -27.25
C HIS A 242 -7.90 16.00 -26.07
N GLY A 243 -7.43 15.69 -24.86
CA GLY A 243 -7.87 16.33 -23.62
C GLY A 243 -6.72 17.11 -23.00
N TYR A 244 -6.93 18.38 -22.68
CA TYR A 244 -5.91 19.23 -22.07
C TYR A 244 -6.22 19.51 -20.61
N THR A 245 -5.17 19.54 -19.79
CA THR A 245 -5.23 20.08 -18.43
C THR A 245 -4.06 21.03 -18.24
N ASP A 246 -4.34 22.33 -18.20
CA ASP A 246 -3.35 23.36 -17.86
C ASP A 246 -3.32 23.52 -16.34
N PHE A 247 -2.12 23.46 -15.77
CA PHE A 247 -1.89 23.85 -14.38
C PHE A 247 -1.47 25.31 -14.36
N HIS A 248 -2.37 26.19 -13.94
CA HIS A 248 -2.00 27.57 -13.65
C HIS A 248 -1.19 27.61 -12.34
N CYS A 249 0.05 28.07 -12.42
CA CYS A 249 0.87 28.41 -11.26
C CYS A 249 0.52 29.79 -10.73
#